data_5c4f77624f0a91c5d77355833e434eed
#
_entry.id   5c4f77624f0a91c5d77355833e434eed
#
_cell.length_a   1.000
_cell.length_b   1.000
_cell.length_c   1.000
_cell.angle_alpha   90.00
_cell.angle_beta   90.00
_cell.angle_gamma   90.00
#
_symmetry.space_group_name_H-M   'P 1'
#
loop_
_entity.id
_entity.type
_entity.pdbx_description
1 polymer ?
#
loop_
_entity_poly.entity_id
_entity_poly.type
_entity_poly.pdbx_seq_one_letter_code
_entity_poly.pdbx_strand_id
1 'polypeptide(L)'
;MKLLSFSVDGRPSFGAVKDNGVVDLGARMAGCTTLRQLLEAGRLTDAARLVASAAPDHPLDKISFAPVIPDPGKIICVGLNYRDHVAETGRTVTEKPALFARFACSQVGHLQPIVKPRVSDDFDYEGELALVIGKAGRHIPASRALDHVAGYSCYNEGSIRDWQRHTSQFLAGKTFAESGSFGPWLVTTDEIPDPSRLTLQTRLNGKVVQDTTTDLLITAIPELIAYISAICPLAPGDVIVTGTPGGVGAKRAPPLWMRPGDTVEVEISGIGTLRNTVIAEPA
;
A
#
# COMPACT_ATOMS: atom_id res chain seq x y z
N MET A 1 8.81 -9.97 -10.46
CA MET A 1 7.81 -10.95 -9.93
C MET A 1 6.67 -10.23 -9.22
N LYS A 2 5.46 -10.87 -9.18
CA LYS A 2 4.32 -10.41 -8.39
C LYS A 2 4.19 -11.28 -7.14
N LEU A 3 4.64 -10.76 -5.99
CA LEU A 3 4.64 -11.47 -4.71
C LEU A 3 3.42 -11.08 -3.88
N LEU A 4 2.83 -12.02 -3.14
CA LEU A 4 1.64 -11.77 -2.33
C LEU A 4 1.65 -12.58 -1.04
N SER A 5 0.96 -12.07 -0.04
CA SER A 5 0.54 -12.82 1.16
C SER A 5 -0.92 -13.22 0.98
N PHE A 6 -1.27 -14.43 1.37
CA PHE A 6 -2.62 -14.98 1.19
C PHE A 6 -2.94 -16.05 2.23
N SER A 7 -4.16 -16.52 2.24
CA SER A 7 -4.53 -17.75 2.95
C SER A 7 -5.35 -18.69 2.06
N VAL A 8 -5.23 -19.99 2.32
CA VAL A 8 -6.07 -21.05 1.74
C VAL A 8 -6.64 -21.85 2.91
N ASP A 9 -7.96 -22.01 2.95
CA ASP A 9 -8.67 -22.70 4.06
C ASP A 9 -8.27 -22.16 5.44
N GLY A 10 -8.09 -20.83 5.56
CA GLY A 10 -7.70 -20.17 6.78
C GLY A 10 -6.21 -20.31 7.18
N ARG A 11 -5.41 -21.01 6.38
CA ARG A 11 -3.97 -21.19 6.64
C ARG A 11 -3.19 -20.09 5.90
N PRO A 12 -2.47 -19.21 6.62
CA PRO A 12 -1.68 -18.16 5.99
C PRO A 12 -0.46 -18.72 5.26
N SER A 13 -0.15 -18.13 4.12
CA SER A 13 1.05 -18.40 3.33
C SER A 13 1.47 -17.15 2.55
N PHE A 14 2.54 -17.25 1.79
CA PHE A 14 2.97 -16.26 0.84
C PHE A 14 3.46 -16.96 -0.44
N GLY A 15 3.43 -16.23 -1.55
CA GLY A 15 3.80 -16.82 -2.83
C GLY A 15 4.01 -15.80 -3.93
N ALA A 16 4.07 -16.31 -5.15
CA ALA A 16 4.18 -15.49 -6.35
C ALA A 16 3.09 -15.86 -7.36
N VAL A 17 2.54 -14.84 -8.02
CA VAL A 17 1.60 -15.04 -9.13
C VAL A 17 2.35 -15.60 -10.33
N LYS A 18 1.82 -16.65 -10.89
CA LYS A 18 2.26 -17.25 -12.15
C LYS A 18 1.03 -17.71 -12.93
N ASP A 19 0.95 -17.31 -14.20
CA ASP A 19 -0.24 -17.53 -15.02
C ASP A 19 -1.52 -17.06 -14.30
N ASN A 20 -2.54 -17.90 -14.14
CA ASN A 20 -3.76 -17.60 -13.40
C ASN A 20 -3.77 -18.23 -11.99
N GLY A 21 -2.60 -18.43 -11.38
CA GLY A 21 -2.50 -19.07 -10.07
C GLY A 21 -1.35 -18.53 -9.23
N VAL A 22 -1.11 -19.17 -8.11
CA VAL A 22 -0.09 -18.82 -7.13
C VAL A 22 0.84 -20.02 -6.92
N VAL A 23 2.14 -19.79 -7.05
CA VAL A 23 3.16 -20.72 -6.56
C VAL A 23 3.35 -20.42 -5.07
N ASP A 24 3.00 -21.37 -4.21
CA ASP A 24 3.11 -21.28 -2.75
C ASP A 24 4.57 -21.39 -2.31
N LEU A 25 5.19 -20.25 -2.01
CA LEU A 25 6.57 -20.18 -1.54
C LEU A 25 6.67 -20.55 -0.05
N GLY A 26 5.64 -20.27 0.75
CA GLY A 26 5.62 -20.66 2.16
C GLY A 26 5.71 -22.18 2.36
N ALA A 27 5.11 -22.95 1.46
CA ALA A 27 5.22 -24.42 1.47
C ALA A 27 6.57 -24.94 0.96
N ARG A 28 7.33 -24.14 0.19
CA ARG A 28 8.51 -24.59 -0.57
C ARG A 28 9.83 -24.02 -0.06
N MET A 29 9.82 -22.88 0.63
CA MET A 29 11.02 -22.18 1.08
C MET A 29 11.26 -22.38 2.58
N ALA A 30 11.98 -23.44 2.93
CA ALA A 30 12.31 -23.71 4.33
C ALA A 30 12.90 -22.48 5.04
N GLY A 31 12.44 -22.22 6.25
CA GLY A 31 12.88 -21.09 7.08
C GLY A 31 12.21 -19.75 6.77
N CYS A 32 11.26 -19.69 5.80
CA CYS A 32 10.45 -18.51 5.52
C CYS A 32 8.97 -18.90 5.58
N THR A 33 8.22 -18.33 6.50
CA THR A 33 6.76 -18.52 6.64
C THR A 33 5.96 -17.29 6.22
N THR A 34 6.63 -16.15 6.02
CA THR A 34 6.03 -14.90 5.56
C THR A 34 6.86 -14.24 4.45
N LEU A 35 6.21 -13.40 3.66
CA LEU A 35 6.91 -12.59 2.64
C LEU A 35 7.98 -11.69 3.29
N ARG A 36 7.70 -11.14 4.47
CA ARG A 36 8.67 -10.36 5.24
C ARG A 36 9.93 -11.17 5.54
N GLN A 37 9.80 -12.40 6.03
CA GLN A 37 10.96 -13.27 6.31
C GLN A 37 11.76 -13.61 5.05
N LEU A 38 11.10 -13.78 3.89
CA LEU A 38 11.78 -13.91 2.60
C LEU A 38 12.69 -12.70 2.31
N LEU A 39 12.16 -11.49 2.53
CA LEU A 39 12.90 -10.24 2.33
C LEU A 39 14.06 -10.10 3.34
N GLU A 40 13.81 -10.39 4.61
CA GLU A 40 14.84 -10.37 5.68
C GLU A 40 15.99 -11.32 5.39
N ALA A 41 15.69 -12.49 4.81
CA ALA A 41 16.68 -13.47 4.42
C ALA A 41 17.41 -13.16 3.09
N GLY A 42 16.98 -12.11 2.37
CA GLY A 42 17.56 -11.71 1.08
C GLY A 42 17.37 -12.74 -0.04
N ARG A 43 16.32 -13.59 0.02
CA ARG A 43 16.15 -14.77 -0.84
C ARG A 43 15.24 -14.55 -2.04
N LEU A 44 15.08 -13.32 -2.52
CA LEU A 44 14.26 -13.01 -3.71
C LEU A 44 14.73 -13.75 -4.96
N THR A 45 16.05 -13.89 -5.16
CA THR A 45 16.61 -14.61 -6.29
C THR A 45 16.29 -16.11 -6.25
N ASP A 46 16.29 -16.72 -5.06
CA ASP A 46 15.92 -18.12 -4.87
C ASP A 46 14.43 -18.32 -5.16
N ALA A 47 13.59 -17.41 -4.67
CA ALA A 47 12.15 -17.39 -4.96
C ALA A 47 11.90 -17.31 -6.46
N ALA A 48 12.61 -16.43 -7.18
CA ALA A 48 12.47 -16.28 -8.62
C ALA A 48 12.80 -17.57 -9.39
N ARG A 49 13.90 -18.25 -9.02
CA ARG A 49 14.28 -19.52 -9.62
C ARG A 49 13.23 -20.61 -9.38
N LEU A 50 12.70 -20.67 -8.17
CA LEU A 50 11.66 -21.62 -7.81
C LEU A 50 10.38 -21.38 -8.60
N VAL A 51 9.91 -20.13 -8.65
CA VAL A 51 8.70 -19.74 -9.42
C VAL A 51 8.86 -20.05 -10.91
N ALA A 52 10.03 -19.82 -11.48
CA ALA A 52 10.29 -20.10 -12.89
C ALA A 52 10.03 -21.59 -13.25
N SER A 53 10.43 -22.51 -12.36
CA SER A 53 10.34 -23.97 -12.58
C SER A 53 9.07 -24.63 -12.05
N ALA A 54 8.37 -24.01 -11.09
CA ALA A 54 7.19 -24.60 -10.45
C ALA A 54 5.90 -24.33 -11.25
N ALA A 55 4.96 -25.26 -11.18
CA ALA A 55 3.57 -25.00 -11.55
C ALA A 55 2.85 -24.28 -10.40
N PRO A 56 1.77 -23.52 -10.67
CA PRO A 56 0.92 -22.95 -9.62
C PRO A 56 0.33 -24.04 -8.73
N ASP A 57 0.26 -23.77 -7.43
CA ASP A 57 -0.34 -24.67 -6.44
C ASP A 57 -1.83 -24.39 -6.24
N HIS A 58 -2.21 -23.12 -6.34
CA HIS A 58 -3.59 -22.66 -6.10
C HIS A 58 -4.06 -21.74 -7.22
N PRO A 59 -5.30 -21.89 -7.72
CA PRO A 59 -5.92 -20.87 -8.57
C PRO A 59 -6.06 -19.55 -7.84
N LEU A 60 -5.93 -18.42 -8.54
CA LEU A 60 -5.98 -17.08 -7.95
C LEU A 60 -7.35 -16.75 -7.32
N ASP A 61 -8.42 -17.34 -7.83
CA ASP A 61 -9.79 -17.19 -7.35
C ASP A 61 -10.14 -18.09 -6.14
N LYS A 62 -9.20 -18.93 -5.69
CA LYS A 62 -9.36 -19.85 -4.56
C LYS A 62 -8.53 -19.44 -3.34
N ILE A 63 -7.82 -18.34 -3.40
CA ILE A 63 -7.09 -17.79 -2.28
C ILE A 63 -7.85 -16.62 -1.65
N SER A 64 -7.60 -16.35 -0.37
CA SER A 64 -7.98 -15.10 0.29
C SER A 64 -6.74 -14.21 0.38
N PHE A 65 -6.78 -13.05 -0.28
CA PHE A 65 -5.66 -12.10 -0.22
C PHE A 65 -5.51 -11.53 1.19
N ALA A 66 -4.30 -11.49 1.70
CA ALA A 66 -3.90 -10.70 2.87
C ALA A 66 -3.25 -9.38 2.41
N PRO A 67 -3.04 -8.39 3.30
CA PRO A 67 -2.15 -7.27 2.99
C PRO A 67 -0.80 -7.80 2.48
N VAL A 68 -0.15 -7.09 1.55
CA VAL A 68 1.12 -7.56 0.95
C VAL A 68 2.14 -7.95 2.03
N ILE A 69 2.29 -7.12 3.05
CA ILE A 69 3.03 -7.42 4.27
C ILE A 69 2.05 -7.37 5.45
N PRO A 70 1.57 -8.51 5.96
CA PRO A 70 0.59 -8.52 7.07
C PRO A 70 1.18 -8.12 8.42
N ASP A 71 2.49 -8.26 8.57
CA ASP A 71 3.26 -8.05 9.79
C ASP A 71 4.39 -6.99 9.62
N PRO A 72 4.10 -5.80 9.05
CA PRO A 72 5.13 -4.80 8.82
C PRO A 72 5.71 -4.30 10.15
N GLY A 73 7.03 -4.06 10.17
CA GLY A 73 7.66 -3.41 11.31
C GLY A 73 7.18 -1.96 11.49
N LYS A 74 7.01 -1.27 10.36
CA LYS A 74 6.48 0.10 10.28
C LYS A 74 5.65 0.27 9.02
N ILE A 75 4.56 1.06 9.11
CA ILE A 75 3.88 1.66 7.98
C ILE A 75 4.03 3.16 8.16
N ILE A 76 4.85 3.79 7.32
CA ILE A 76 5.12 5.23 7.35
C ILE A 76 4.44 5.87 6.16
N CYS A 77 3.49 6.75 6.43
CA CYS A 77 2.70 7.45 5.43
C CYS A 77 3.18 8.90 5.27
N VAL A 78 3.04 9.41 4.06
CA VAL A 78 3.45 10.77 3.69
C VAL A 78 2.23 11.59 3.34
N GLY A 79 1.87 12.54 4.17
CA GLY A 79 0.78 13.47 3.90
C GLY A 79 1.21 14.63 2.99
N LEU A 80 0.25 15.13 2.18
CA LEU A 80 0.42 16.37 1.41
C LEU A 80 1.58 16.33 0.40
N ASN A 81 1.77 15.22 -0.27
CA ASN A 81 2.90 14.99 -1.18
C ASN A 81 2.56 15.20 -2.67
N TYR A 82 1.39 15.75 -2.99
CA TYR A 82 1.02 16.22 -4.33
C TYR A 82 0.55 17.67 -4.27
N ARG A 83 0.98 18.51 -5.24
CA ARG A 83 0.67 19.95 -5.25
C ARG A 83 -0.81 20.25 -5.37
N ASP A 84 -1.53 19.50 -6.19
CA ASP A 84 -2.97 19.61 -6.37
C ASP A 84 -3.73 19.24 -5.08
N HIS A 85 -3.29 18.20 -4.37
CA HIS A 85 -3.83 17.83 -3.05
C HIS A 85 -3.57 18.90 -2.00
N VAL A 86 -2.37 19.47 -1.97
CA VAL A 86 -2.06 20.61 -1.06
C VAL A 86 -2.99 21.78 -1.36
N ALA A 87 -3.17 22.13 -2.63
CA ALA A 87 -4.04 23.24 -3.05
C ALA A 87 -5.50 23.02 -2.66
N GLU A 88 -6.08 21.83 -2.91
CA GLU A 88 -7.48 21.54 -2.55
C GLU A 88 -7.72 21.55 -1.04
N THR A 89 -6.70 21.22 -0.23
CA THR A 89 -6.80 21.29 1.24
C THR A 89 -6.71 22.71 1.81
N GLY A 90 -6.29 23.69 0.99
CA GLY A 90 -6.04 25.06 1.41
C GLY A 90 -4.78 25.22 2.26
N ARG A 91 -3.88 24.26 2.22
CA ARG A 91 -2.60 24.27 2.93
C ARG A 91 -1.48 24.80 2.03
N THR A 92 -0.32 25.05 2.61
CA THR A 92 0.90 25.40 1.90
C THR A 92 1.83 24.20 1.82
N VAL A 93 2.58 24.11 0.73
CA VAL A 93 3.65 23.12 0.58
C VAL A 93 4.70 23.36 1.66
N THR A 94 5.04 22.32 2.42
CA THR A 94 6.08 22.38 3.44
C THR A 94 7.44 21.98 2.85
N GLU A 95 8.54 22.49 3.42
CA GLU A 95 9.90 22.14 2.98
C GLU A 95 10.21 20.65 3.23
N LYS A 96 9.65 20.09 4.29
CA LYS A 96 9.84 18.68 4.68
C LYS A 96 8.54 17.90 4.59
N PRO A 97 8.59 16.60 4.25
CA PRO A 97 7.40 15.78 4.16
C PRO A 97 6.72 15.63 5.53
N ALA A 98 5.40 15.71 5.53
CA ALA A 98 4.59 15.43 6.71
C ALA A 98 4.47 13.91 6.89
N LEU A 99 5.07 13.37 7.95
CA LEU A 99 5.04 11.93 8.23
C LEU A 99 4.04 11.58 9.31
N PHE A 100 3.38 10.45 9.15
CA PHE A 100 2.56 9.81 10.18
C PHE A 100 2.62 8.29 10.01
N ALA A 101 2.08 7.55 10.97
CA ALA A 101 2.10 6.09 10.94
C ALA A 101 0.68 5.52 10.82
N ARG A 102 0.58 4.30 10.28
CA ARG A 102 -0.58 3.43 10.42
C ARG A 102 -0.17 2.15 11.10
N PHE A 103 -1.13 1.48 11.75
CA PHE A 103 -0.91 0.16 12.35
C PHE A 103 -1.35 -0.95 11.41
N ALA A 104 -0.71 -2.11 11.50
CA ALA A 104 -1.03 -3.27 10.66
C ALA A 104 -2.53 -3.64 10.68
N CYS A 105 -3.18 -3.55 11.85
CA CYS A 105 -4.61 -3.83 12.00
C CYS A 105 -5.54 -2.90 11.19
N SER A 106 -5.04 -1.78 10.67
CA SER A 106 -5.83 -0.89 9.81
C SER A 106 -5.87 -1.34 8.35
N GLN A 107 -5.21 -2.44 7.97
CA GLN A 107 -5.06 -2.87 6.60
C GLN A 107 -5.76 -4.19 6.33
N VAL A 108 -6.39 -4.27 5.14
CA VAL A 108 -6.90 -5.53 4.55
C VAL A 108 -6.23 -5.79 3.20
N GLY A 109 -6.35 -7.00 2.69
CA GLY A 109 -5.83 -7.39 1.38
C GLY A 109 -6.79 -7.03 0.23
N HIS A 110 -6.33 -7.31 -0.98
CA HIS A 110 -7.15 -7.24 -2.20
C HIS A 110 -8.43 -8.10 -2.06
N LEU A 111 -9.56 -7.60 -2.54
CA LEU A 111 -10.89 -8.23 -2.47
C LEU A 111 -11.43 -8.46 -1.04
N GLN A 112 -10.69 -8.12 0.00
CA GLN A 112 -11.22 -8.13 1.36
C GLN A 112 -12.05 -6.85 1.59
N PRO A 113 -13.12 -6.90 2.40
CA PRO A 113 -13.90 -5.70 2.70
C PRO A 113 -13.10 -4.71 3.54
N ILE A 114 -13.24 -3.42 3.25
CA ILE A 114 -12.82 -2.34 4.15
C ILE A 114 -14.00 -1.91 5.00
N VAL A 115 -13.70 -1.56 6.26
CA VAL A 115 -14.74 -1.31 7.27
C VAL A 115 -14.95 0.18 7.47
N LYS A 116 -16.19 0.65 7.24
CA LYS A 116 -16.65 1.98 7.65
C LYS A 116 -16.98 1.94 9.15
N PRO A 117 -16.27 2.69 10.02
CA PRO A 117 -16.54 2.68 11.45
C PRO A 117 -17.90 3.30 11.76
N ARG A 118 -18.54 2.82 12.84
CA ARG A 118 -19.87 3.31 13.29
C ARG A 118 -19.83 4.74 13.79
N VAL A 119 -18.67 5.17 14.29
CA VAL A 119 -18.49 6.46 14.96
C VAL A 119 -18.39 7.64 14.00
N SER A 120 -18.35 7.39 12.67
CA SER A 120 -18.20 8.46 11.69
C SER A 120 -18.90 8.15 10.37
N ASP A 121 -19.38 9.20 9.72
CA ASP A 121 -19.90 9.18 8.35
C ASP A 121 -18.92 9.76 7.33
N ASP A 122 -17.78 10.27 7.76
CA ASP A 122 -16.78 10.96 6.95
C ASP A 122 -15.66 9.99 6.49
N PHE A 123 -16.04 8.82 5.94
CA PHE A 123 -15.08 7.82 5.46
C PHE A 123 -14.66 8.11 4.02
N ASP A 124 -13.39 8.43 3.81
CA ASP A 124 -12.81 8.90 2.55
C ASP A 124 -11.76 7.94 2.01
N TYR A 125 -11.58 7.95 0.69
CA TYR A 125 -10.57 7.19 -0.06
C TYR A 125 -9.32 8.03 -0.31
N GLU A 126 -8.17 7.39 -0.38
CA GLU A 126 -6.90 7.97 -0.85
C GLU A 126 -6.09 6.90 -1.57
N GLY A 127 -6.07 6.95 -2.91
CA GLY A 127 -5.24 6.06 -3.72
C GLY A 127 -3.78 6.51 -3.69
N GLU A 128 -2.86 5.56 -3.43
CA GLU A 128 -1.44 5.85 -3.25
C GLU A 128 -0.56 4.73 -3.82
N LEU A 129 0.66 5.09 -4.19
CA LEU A 129 1.74 4.14 -4.38
C LEU A 129 2.34 3.79 -3.02
N ALA A 130 2.50 2.50 -2.74
CA ALA A 130 3.28 2.03 -1.61
C ALA A 130 4.55 1.33 -2.10
N LEU A 131 5.64 1.47 -1.34
CA LEU A 131 6.85 0.70 -1.54
C LEU A 131 7.19 -0.11 -0.28
N VAL A 132 7.83 -1.27 -0.50
CA VAL A 132 8.30 -2.15 0.57
C VAL A 132 9.82 -2.16 0.59
N ILE A 133 10.39 -1.96 1.76
CA ILE A 133 11.85 -2.03 1.96
C ILE A 133 12.29 -3.50 1.88
N GLY A 134 13.32 -3.76 1.09
CA GLY A 134 13.93 -5.09 0.93
C GLY A 134 15.32 -5.22 1.54
N LYS A 135 15.99 -4.09 1.78
CA LYS A 135 17.33 -4.06 2.35
C LYS A 135 17.39 -3.06 3.50
N ALA A 136 17.84 -3.52 4.66
CA ALA A 136 17.98 -2.67 5.83
C ALA A 136 18.96 -1.51 5.59
N GLY A 137 18.68 -0.35 6.22
CA GLY A 137 19.57 0.80 6.15
C GLY A 137 19.18 1.92 7.10
N ARG A 138 20.16 2.78 7.36
CA ARG A 138 20.00 4.04 8.06
C ARG A 138 20.89 5.11 7.42
N HIS A 139 20.46 6.37 7.42
CA HIS A 139 21.14 7.47 6.73
C HIS A 139 21.44 7.14 5.26
N ILE A 140 20.44 6.55 4.58
CA ILE A 140 20.54 6.12 3.18
C ILE A 140 20.59 7.38 2.31
N PRO A 141 21.65 7.57 1.49
CA PRO A 141 21.69 8.71 0.58
C PRO A 141 20.64 8.52 -0.54
N ALA A 142 20.02 9.61 -0.99
CA ALA A 142 18.99 9.56 -2.04
C ALA A 142 19.47 8.84 -3.31
N SER A 143 20.74 9.01 -3.69
CA SER A 143 21.37 8.35 -4.84
C SER A 143 21.43 6.81 -4.75
N ARG A 144 21.23 6.21 -3.56
CA ARG A 144 21.25 4.77 -3.31
C ARG A 144 19.90 4.26 -2.75
N ALA A 145 18.92 5.14 -2.65
CA ALA A 145 17.66 4.84 -1.97
C ALA A 145 16.89 3.67 -2.62
N LEU A 146 16.84 3.63 -3.95
CA LEU A 146 16.12 2.57 -4.68
C LEU A 146 16.78 1.20 -4.53
N ASP A 147 18.07 1.11 -4.20
CA ASP A 147 18.76 -0.15 -3.89
C ASP A 147 18.17 -0.83 -2.63
N HIS A 148 17.41 -0.11 -1.83
CA HIS A 148 16.79 -0.59 -0.59
C HIS A 148 15.34 -1.04 -0.78
N VAL A 149 14.75 -0.83 -1.96
CA VAL A 149 13.35 -1.17 -2.26
C VAL A 149 13.25 -2.59 -2.80
N ALA A 150 12.32 -3.39 -2.24
CA ALA A 150 11.99 -4.72 -2.76
C ALA A 150 11.01 -4.65 -3.93
N GLY A 151 10.09 -3.70 -3.90
CA GLY A 151 9.06 -3.52 -4.92
C GLY A 151 7.97 -2.54 -4.51
N TYR A 152 6.93 -2.49 -5.34
CA TYR A 152 5.85 -1.50 -5.29
C TYR A 152 4.48 -2.18 -5.30
N SER A 153 3.48 -1.51 -4.74
CA SER A 153 2.10 -1.99 -4.66
C SER A 153 1.10 -0.83 -4.65
N CYS A 154 -0.17 -1.11 -4.90
CA CYS A 154 -1.23 -0.15 -4.67
C CYS A 154 -1.62 -0.11 -3.19
N TYR A 155 -2.09 1.05 -2.75
CA TYR A 155 -2.55 1.28 -1.40
C TYR A 155 -3.80 2.18 -1.43
N ASN A 156 -4.78 1.89 -0.59
CA ASN A 156 -5.87 2.80 -0.30
C ASN A 156 -5.79 3.22 1.17
N GLU A 157 -5.44 4.48 1.42
CA GLU A 157 -5.35 5.03 2.74
C GLU A 157 -6.73 5.52 3.23
N GLY A 158 -7.65 4.58 3.49
CA GLY A 158 -8.97 4.91 4.01
C GLY A 158 -8.88 5.80 5.25
N SER A 159 -9.59 6.93 5.21
CA SER A 159 -9.42 8.05 6.14
C SER A 159 -10.74 8.45 6.77
N ILE A 160 -10.78 8.57 8.09
CA ILE A 160 -11.93 9.05 8.84
C ILE A 160 -11.70 10.54 9.14
N ARG A 161 -12.30 11.41 8.32
CA ARG A 161 -11.90 12.81 8.21
C ARG A 161 -12.19 13.66 9.42
N ASP A 162 -13.33 13.47 10.08
CA ASP A 162 -13.66 14.15 11.35
C ASP A 162 -12.64 13.76 12.44
N TRP A 163 -12.32 12.46 12.59
CA TRP A 163 -11.33 11.98 13.55
C TRP A 163 -9.90 12.43 13.22
N GLN A 164 -9.55 12.54 11.94
CA GLN A 164 -8.26 13.08 11.50
C GLN A 164 -8.03 14.52 11.98
N ARG A 165 -9.13 15.28 12.22
CA ARG A 165 -9.10 16.69 12.60
C ARG A 165 -9.23 16.93 14.10
N HIS A 166 -9.35 15.88 14.92
CA HIS A 166 -9.46 16.04 16.38
C HIS A 166 -8.24 16.75 16.97
N THR A 167 -7.07 16.53 16.41
CA THR A 167 -5.82 17.15 16.82
C THR A 167 -4.98 17.52 15.60
N SER A 168 -3.76 18.03 15.82
CA SER A 168 -2.77 18.23 14.75
C SER A 168 -2.17 16.93 14.21
N GLN A 169 -2.38 15.79 14.90
CA GLN A 169 -1.85 14.47 14.53
C GLN A 169 -2.90 13.66 13.76
N PHE A 170 -2.52 13.09 12.62
CA PHE A 170 -3.46 12.40 11.72
C PHE A 170 -3.84 10.98 12.19
N LEU A 171 -3.06 10.39 13.10
CA LEU A 171 -3.16 9.00 13.52
C LEU A 171 -4.60 8.55 13.81
N ALA A 172 -5.36 9.35 14.57
CA ALA A 172 -6.72 9.00 14.99
C ALA A 172 -7.68 8.75 13.80
N GLY A 173 -7.54 9.50 12.70
CA GLY A 173 -8.37 9.31 11.49
C GLY A 173 -7.78 8.34 10.48
N LYS A 174 -6.55 7.86 10.67
CA LYS A 174 -5.81 7.07 9.69
C LYS A 174 -5.60 5.60 10.09
N THR A 175 -5.99 5.18 11.30
CA THR A 175 -5.67 3.86 11.81
C THR A 175 -6.85 3.09 12.42
N PHE A 176 -8.08 3.41 12.01
CA PHE A 176 -9.23 2.56 12.33
C PHE A 176 -9.00 1.14 11.79
N ALA A 177 -9.43 0.14 12.54
CA ALA A 177 -9.28 -1.25 12.14
C ALA A 177 -9.89 -1.49 10.75
N GLU A 178 -9.17 -2.18 9.88
CA GLU A 178 -9.60 -2.59 8.53
C GLU A 178 -10.12 -1.44 7.65
N SER A 179 -9.72 -0.19 7.92
CA SER A 179 -10.17 0.98 7.17
C SER A 179 -9.40 1.23 5.87
N GLY A 180 -8.22 0.65 5.70
CA GLY A 180 -7.37 0.77 4.52
C GLY A 180 -7.06 -0.56 3.87
N SER A 181 -6.43 -0.53 2.71
CA SER A 181 -6.07 -1.75 1.99
C SER A 181 -4.72 -1.66 1.29
N PHE A 182 -4.06 -2.81 1.14
CA PHE A 182 -2.71 -2.92 0.61
C PHE A 182 -2.58 -4.17 -0.28
N GLY A 183 -2.36 -3.98 -1.58
CA GLY A 183 -2.31 -5.05 -2.56
C GLY A 183 -2.43 -4.57 -4.01
N PRO A 184 -2.78 -5.45 -4.97
CA PRO A 184 -3.06 -6.88 -4.78
C PRO A 184 -1.82 -7.72 -4.50
N TRP A 185 -0.64 -7.25 -4.92
CA TRP A 185 0.67 -7.89 -4.78
C TRP A 185 1.79 -6.86 -4.75
N LEU A 186 2.99 -7.30 -4.39
CA LEU A 186 4.25 -6.57 -4.53
C LEU A 186 4.85 -6.89 -5.91
N VAL A 187 5.02 -5.89 -6.75
CA VAL A 187 5.77 -6.01 -8.00
C VAL A 187 7.22 -5.65 -7.73
N THR A 188 8.13 -6.58 -7.94
CA THR A 188 9.55 -6.39 -7.66
C THR A 188 10.20 -5.36 -8.59
N THR A 189 11.30 -4.74 -8.13
CA THR A 189 11.95 -3.61 -8.81
C THR A 189 12.51 -3.92 -10.20
N ASP A 190 12.77 -5.19 -10.51
CA ASP A 190 13.17 -5.64 -11.85
C ASP A 190 12.05 -5.49 -12.90
N GLU A 191 10.78 -5.54 -12.49
CA GLU A 191 9.63 -5.26 -13.36
C GLU A 191 9.24 -3.77 -13.38
N ILE A 192 9.60 -3.01 -12.34
CA ILE A 192 9.39 -1.56 -12.24
C ILE A 192 10.72 -0.89 -11.88
N PRO A 193 11.62 -0.72 -12.85
CA PRO A 193 12.93 -0.12 -12.58
C PRO A 193 12.85 1.39 -12.31
N ASP A 194 11.82 2.06 -12.80
CA ASP A 194 11.58 3.49 -12.60
C ASP A 194 10.18 3.74 -12.05
N PRO A 195 10.02 3.94 -10.73
CA PRO A 195 8.72 4.20 -10.11
C PRO A 195 8.24 5.66 -10.30
N SER A 196 9.02 6.53 -10.91
CA SER A 196 8.68 7.95 -11.11
C SER A 196 7.72 8.22 -12.26
N ARG A 197 7.35 7.20 -13.05
CA ARG A 197 6.54 7.36 -14.27
C ARG A 197 5.30 6.49 -14.31
N LEU A 198 4.78 6.12 -13.14
CA LEU A 198 3.58 5.31 -13.04
C LEU A 198 2.34 6.20 -13.08
N THR A 199 1.30 5.76 -13.79
CA THR A 199 -0.04 6.36 -13.68
C THR A 199 -0.75 5.76 -12.49
N LEU A 200 -1.51 6.59 -11.77
CA LEU A 200 -2.34 6.20 -10.64
C LEU A 200 -3.77 6.72 -10.84
N GLN A 201 -4.73 5.83 -10.80
CA GLN A 201 -6.15 6.17 -10.79
C GLN A 201 -6.86 5.56 -9.59
N THR A 202 -7.72 6.36 -8.95
CA THR A 202 -8.69 5.85 -7.95
C THR A 202 -10.08 5.93 -8.54
N ARG A 203 -10.86 4.86 -8.41
CA ARG A 203 -12.26 4.81 -8.80
C ARG A 203 -13.15 4.49 -7.60
N LEU A 204 -14.29 5.16 -7.54
CA LEU A 204 -15.38 4.83 -6.62
C LEU A 204 -16.59 4.44 -7.45
N ASN A 205 -17.07 3.19 -7.30
CA ASN A 205 -18.17 2.63 -8.09
C ASN A 205 -17.93 2.75 -9.62
N GLY A 206 -16.68 2.49 -10.07
CA GLY A 206 -16.27 2.58 -11.47
C GLY A 206 -16.03 4.00 -11.99
N LYS A 207 -16.33 5.04 -11.21
CA LYS A 207 -16.09 6.44 -11.55
C LYS A 207 -14.68 6.86 -11.15
N VAL A 208 -13.87 7.40 -12.07
CA VAL A 208 -12.57 7.99 -11.74
C VAL A 208 -12.77 9.19 -10.82
N VAL A 209 -12.13 9.15 -9.66
CA VAL A 209 -12.18 10.19 -8.63
C VAL A 209 -10.81 10.79 -8.34
N GLN A 210 -9.73 10.09 -8.62
CA GLN A 210 -8.36 10.63 -8.63
C GLN A 210 -7.64 10.11 -9.89
N ASP A 211 -6.79 10.95 -10.49
CA ASP A 211 -6.01 10.61 -11.68
C ASP A 211 -4.72 11.43 -11.67
N THR A 212 -3.57 10.75 -11.67
CA THR A 212 -2.26 11.40 -11.55
C THR A 212 -1.14 10.50 -12.06
N THR A 213 0.09 11.03 -12.00
CA THR A 213 1.33 10.29 -12.24
C THR A 213 2.31 10.50 -11.08
N THR A 214 3.19 9.53 -10.85
CA THR A 214 4.12 9.55 -9.71
C THR A 214 5.27 10.55 -9.83
N ASP A 215 5.52 11.11 -11.01
CA ASP A 215 6.45 12.23 -11.24
C ASP A 215 5.94 13.56 -10.65
N LEU A 216 4.66 13.64 -10.28
CA LEU A 216 4.06 14.81 -9.64
C LEU A 216 4.19 14.82 -8.11
N LEU A 217 4.84 13.82 -7.52
CA LEU A 217 5.21 13.80 -6.10
C LEU A 217 6.08 15.02 -5.77
N ILE A 218 5.73 15.76 -4.71
CA ILE A 218 6.51 16.93 -4.23
C ILE A 218 7.87 16.48 -3.71
N THR A 219 7.87 15.45 -2.86
CA THR A 219 9.08 14.78 -2.39
C THR A 219 9.14 13.42 -3.06
N ALA A 220 10.09 13.22 -3.96
CA ALA A 220 10.25 11.98 -4.72
C ALA A 220 10.66 10.81 -3.81
N ILE A 221 10.47 9.57 -4.29
CA ILE A 221 10.72 8.36 -3.50
C ILE A 221 12.16 8.30 -2.93
N PRO A 222 13.24 8.62 -3.69
CA PRO A 222 14.59 8.59 -3.13
C PRO A 222 14.78 9.57 -1.96
N GLU A 223 14.21 10.76 -2.04
CA GLU A 223 14.27 11.78 -1.00
C GLU A 223 13.45 11.38 0.23
N LEU A 224 12.29 10.72 0.04
CA LEU A 224 11.48 10.17 1.13
C LEU A 224 12.27 9.12 1.91
N ILE A 225 12.89 8.16 1.23
CA ILE A 225 13.70 7.11 1.86
C ILE A 225 14.88 7.73 2.60
N ALA A 226 15.58 8.70 1.99
CA ALA A 226 16.70 9.39 2.63
C ALA A 226 16.25 10.12 3.90
N TYR A 227 15.15 10.87 3.83
CA TYR A 227 14.60 11.61 4.97
C TYR A 227 14.13 10.68 6.10
N ILE A 228 13.35 9.65 5.78
CA ILE A 228 12.82 8.69 6.76
C ILE A 228 13.96 7.91 7.42
N SER A 229 14.97 7.46 6.64
CA SER A 229 16.10 6.71 7.17
C SER A 229 17.04 7.54 8.05
N ALA A 230 16.99 8.86 7.97
CA ALA A 230 17.68 9.75 8.91
C ALA A 230 16.98 9.78 10.28
N ILE A 231 15.66 9.62 10.32
CA ILE A 231 14.86 9.62 11.55
C ILE A 231 14.98 8.27 12.26
N CYS A 232 14.75 7.16 11.54
CA CYS A 232 14.77 5.80 12.10
C CYS A 232 15.39 4.80 11.11
N PRO A 233 15.98 3.69 11.60
CA PRO A 233 16.42 2.62 10.70
C PRO A 233 15.23 2.03 9.94
N LEU A 234 15.44 1.74 8.65
CA LEU A 234 14.53 0.97 7.82
C LEU A 234 14.95 -0.49 7.80
N ALA A 235 13.99 -1.40 7.83
CA ALA A 235 14.18 -2.84 7.82
C ALA A 235 13.35 -3.50 6.70
N PRO A 236 13.75 -4.67 6.21
CA PRO A 236 12.96 -5.42 5.22
C PRO A 236 11.52 -5.65 5.73
N GLY A 237 10.54 -5.41 4.86
CA GLY A 237 9.13 -5.47 5.19
C GLY A 237 8.53 -4.19 5.77
N ASP A 238 9.32 -3.13 6.05
CA ASP A 238 8.77 -1.81 6.32
C ASP A 238 8.10 -1.25 5.07
N VAL A 239 7.00 -0.54 5.25
CA VAL A 239 6.18 0.03 4.19
C VAL A 239 6.26 1.55 4.23
N ILE A 240 6.48 2.19 3.09
CA ILE A 240 6.36 3.64 2.92
C ILE A 240 5.22 3.89 1.92
N VAL A 241 4.25 4.70 2.33
CA VAL A 241 3.06 5.08 1.54
C VAL A 241 3.27 6.54 1.12
N THR A 242 3.27 6.80 -0.20
CA THR A 242 3.95 7.99 -0.77
C THR A 242 3.11 9.25 -0.83
N GLY A 243 1.82 9.17 -0.46
CA GLY A 243 0.89 10.28 -0.52
C GLY A 243 -0.13 10.15 -1.65
N THR A 244 -1.27 10.80 -1.47
CA THR A 244 -2.40 10.80 -2.40
C THR A 244 -2.47 12.08 -3.22
N PRO A 245 -2.94 12.04 -4.49
CA PRO A 245 -3.20 13.21 -5.32
C PRO A 245 -4.50 13.92 -4.92
N GLY A 246 -4.80 15.04 -5.57
CA GLY A 246 -6.07 15.73 -5.48
C GLY A 246 -7.26 14.87 -5.90
N GLY A 247 -8.46 15.31 -5.50
CA GLY A 247 -9.72 14.63 -5.79
C GLY A 247 -10.27 13.78 -4.66
N VAL A 248 -9.74 13.94 -3.43
CA VAL A 248 -10.29 13.27 -2.24
C VAL A 248 -11.75 13.64 -2.01
N GLY A 249 -12.53 12.72 -1.46
CA GLY A 249 -13.96 12.88 -1.26
C GLY A 249 -14.32 14.06 -0.37
N ALA A 250 -13.54 14.31 0.68
CA ALA A 250 -13.72 15.40 1.64
C ALA A 250 -13.65 16.80 1.01
N LYS A 251 -13.05 16.95 -0.17
CA LYS A 251 -12.86 18.25 -0.82
C LYS A 251 -13.77 18.47 -2.02
N ARG A 252 -14.68 17.55 -2.27
CA ARG A 252 -15.72 17.67 -3.29
C ARG A 252 -16.90 18.50 -2.78
N ALA A 253 -17.67 19.06 -3.70
CA ALA A 253 -18.88 19.82 -3.41
C ALA A 253 -20.08 19.23 -4.16
N PRO A 254 -20.98 18.49 -3.50
CA PRO A 254 -20.93 18.09 -2.08
C PRO A 254 -19.81 17.04 -1.82
N PRO A 255 -19.41 16.85 -0.54
CA PRO A 255 -18.44 15.80 -0.19
C PRO A 255 -18.89 14.41 -0.64
N LEU A 256 -17.95 13.60 -1.08
CA LEU A 256 -18.18 12.23 -1.58
C LEU A 256 -17.54 11.21 -0.62
N TRP A 257 -18.36 10.62 0.23
CA TRP A 257 -17.94 9.64 1.22
C TRP A 257 -18.18 8.21 0.75
N MET A 258 -17.28 7.30 1.10
CA MET A 258 -17.51 5.87 0.93
C MET A 258 -18.60 5.38 1.88
N ARG A 259 -19.52 4.57 1.37
CA ARG A 259 -20.66 4.00 2.10
C ARG A 259 -20.67 2.47 1.99
N PRO A 260 -21.26 1.75 2.94
CA PRO A 260 -21.46 0.30 2.80
C PRO A 260 -22.14 -0.05 1.47
N GLY A 261 -21.56 -1.01 0.74
CA GLY A 261 -21.95 -1.39 -0.61
C GLY A 261 -21.13 -0.76 -1.73
N ASP A 262 -20.38 0.31 -1.46
CA ASP A 262 -19.48 0.91 -2.46
C ASP A 262 -18.29 0.01 -2.77
N THR A 263 -17.73 0.19 -3.97
CA THR A 263 -16.48 -0.44 -4.39
C THR A 263 -15.45 0.65 -4.67
N VAL A 264 -14.31 0.58 -4.00
CA VAL A 264 -13.15 1.43 -4.26
C VAL A 264 -12.06 0.63 -4.97
N GLU A 265 -11.44 1.24 -5.97
CA GLU A 265 -10.34 0.66 -6.74
C GLU A 265 -9.19 1.65 -6.83
N VAL A 266 -7.97 1.15 -6.64
CA VAL A 266 -6.72 1.89 -6.90
C VAL A 266 -5.96 1.11 -7.96
N GLU A 267 -5.79 1.71 -9.12
CA GLU A 267 -5.03 1.12 -10.22
C GLU A 267 -3.73 1.89 -10.43
N ILE A 268 -2.63 1.15 -10.53
CA ILE A 268 -1.32 1.72 -10.85
C ILE A 268 -0.72 0.93 -12.02
N SER A 269 -0.26 1.67 -13.04
CA SER A 269 0.36 1.05 -14.22
C SER A 269 1.55 0.15 -13.82
N GLY A 270 1.68 -1.01 -14.48
CA GLY A 270 2.71 -1.99 -14.16
C GLY A 270 2.44 -2.83 -12.90
N ILE A 271 1.56 -2.38 -11.99
CA ILE A 271 1.21 -3.10 -10.76
C ILE A 271 -0.11 -3.87 -10.95
N GLY A 272 -1.18 -3.17 -11.27
CA GLY A 272 -2.53 -3.71 -11.38
C GLY A 272 -3.53 -2.95 -10.54
N THR A 273 -4.64 -3.60 -10.18
CA THR A 273 -5.77 -2.97 -9.49
C THR A 273 -6.00 -3.58 -8.11
N LEU A 274 -5.87 -2.77 -7.07
CA LEU A 274 -6.36 -3.07 -5.72
C LEU A 274 -7.86 -2.74 -5.69
N ARG A 275 -8.69 -3.69 -5.28
CA ARG A 275 -10.15 -3.53 -5.24
C ARG A 275 -10.71 -4.02 -3.92
N ASN A 276 -11.59 -3.22 -3.33
CA ASN A 276 -12.23 -3.55 -2.06
C ASN A 276 -13.68 -3.07 -2.06
N THR A 277 -14.57 -3.83 -1.42
CA THR A 277 -15.92 -3.39 -1.10
C THR A 277 -15.96 -2.78 0.29
N VAL A 278 -16.82 -1.79 0.49
CA VAL A 278 -17.04 -1.16 1.79
C VAL A 278 -18.14 -1.91 2.53
N ILE A 279 -17.93 -2.23 3.79
CA ILE A 279 -18.96 -2.76 4.68
C ILE A 279 -19.13 -1.87 5.91
N ALA A 280 -20.28 -1.96 6.56
CA ALA A 280 -20.45 -1.37 7.88
C ALA A 280 -19.66 -2.16 8.93
N GLU A 281 -19.15 -1.46 9.94
CA GLU A 281 -18.55 -2.12 11.10
C GLU A 281 -19.57 -3.07 11.75
N PRO A 282 -19.22 -4.34 11.99
CA PRO A 282 -20.09 -5.31 12.65
C PRO A 282 -20.57 -4.84 14.04
N ALA A 283 -21.74 -5.33 14.46
CA ALA A 283 -22.36 -4.96 15.73
C ALA A 283 -21.58 -5.48 16.94
#